data_2ec1d4853e287e288e25b38dda555f49
#
_entry.id   2ec1d4853e287e288e25b38dda555f49
#
_cell.length_a   1.000
_cell.length_b   1.000
_cell.length_c   1.000
_cell.angle_alpha   90.00
_cell.angle_beta   90.00
_cell.angle_gamma   90.00
#
_symmetry.space_group_name_H-M   'P 1'
#
loop_
_entity.id
_entity.type
_entity.pdbx_description
1 polymer ?
#
loop_
_entity_poly.entity_id
_entity_poly.type
_entity_poly.pdbx_seq_one_letter_code
_entity_poly.pdbx_strand_id
1 'polypeptide(L)'
;KNFLENRDSLRGLGNSVRVVVENTRGDIFDPDYLSVLKRVNDELFLTEGVDRAWMKSLWSPAVRWTEVTEEGFQGGPVMPDAYQGSASDIEQLRQNINRAGIVGSLVASDFKSSMLIVPLLDKASVTGKPLNYHDFSQRIEALRSQIEFEGASHQAGEEGTGQYKIRVIGFAKLIGDLIDGLIQVILFFALAVATSLLIIFLYTRCVRSTLLVVG
;
A
#
# COMPACT_ATOMS: atom_id res chain seq x y z
N LYS A 1 14.20 7.62 22.99
CA LYS A 1 13.87 7.16 24.35
C LYS A 1 12.36 7.28 24.59
N ASN A 2 11.74 8.45 24.39
CA ASN A 2 10.31 8.68 24.61
C ASN A 2 9.35 7.85 23.72
N PHE A 3 9.76 7.50 22.49
CA PHE A 3 8.93 6.66 21.60
C PHE A 3 8.78 5.23 22.13
N LEU A 4 9.88 4.63 22.60
CA LEU A 4 9.85 3.26 23.12
C LEU A 4 9.07 3.16 24.45
N GLU A 5 9.09 4.20 25.26
CA GLU A 5 8.36 4.27 26.53
C GLU A 5 6.85 4.46 26.34
N ASN A 6 6.46 5.15 25.25
CA ASN A 6 5.04 5.44 24.94
C ASN A 6 4.49 4.63 23.75
N ARG A 7 5.22 3.61 23.31
CA ARG A 7 4.87 2.80 22.14
C ARG A 7 3.46 2.22 22.21
N ASP A 8 3.06 1.73 23.38
CA ASP A 8 1.74 1.13 23.59
C ASP A 8 0.61 2.16 23.54
N SER A 9 0.92 3.43 23.89
CA SER A 9 -0.03 4.55 23.80
C SER A 9 -0.11 5.13 22.37
N LEU A 10 0.95 4.97 21.59
CA LEU A 10 1.06 5.45 20.21
C LEU A 10 0.70 4.37 19.17
N ARG A 11 -0.13 3.41 19.55
CA ARG A 11 -0.54 2.28 18.69
C ARG A 11 -0.86 2.73 17.27
N GLY A 12 -0.19 2.14 16.29
CA GLY A 12 -0.43 2.36 14.87
C GLY A 12 0.19 3.62 14.24
N LEU A 13 0.68 4.59 15.03
CA LEU A 13 1.28 5.81 14.47
C LEU A 13 2.75 5.63 14.04
N GLY A 14 3.48 4.71 14.69
CA GLY A 14 4.91 4.48 14.41
C GLY A 14 5.19 3.51 13.28
N ASN A 15 4.26 2.63 12.94
CA ASN A 15 4.43 1.62 11.92
C ASN A 15 3.17 1.54 11.03
N SER A 16 2.96 2.57 10.23
CA SER A 16 1.84 2.64 9.31
C SER A 16 2.31 2.74 7.87
N VAL A 17 1.62 2.04 6.99
CA VAL A 17 1.76 2.19 5.55
C VAL A 17 0.60 3.05 5.05
N ARG A 18 0.90 3.96 4.14
CA ARG A 18 -0.09 4.79 3.45
C ARG A 18 -0.14 4.35 2.00
N VAL A 19 -1.33 3.98 1.57
CA VAL A 19 -1.59 3.55 0.20
C VAL A 19 -2.50 4.61 -0.43
N VAL A 20 -2.01 5.26 -1.48
CA VAL A 20 -2.75 6.26 -2.23
C VAL A 20 -3.18 5.65 -3.55
N VAL A 21 -4.46 5.69 -3.82
CA VAL A 21 -5.06 5.31 -5.10
C VAL A 21 -5.44 6.58 -5.85
N GLU A 22 -4.86 6.79 -7.01
CA GLU A 22 -5.07 7.96 -7.88
C GLU A 22 -5.85 7.55 -9.14
N ASN A 23 -6.91 8.30 -9.47
CA ASN A 23 -7.57 8.24 -10.77
C ASN A 23 -6.92 9.28 -11.68
N THR A 24 -6.13 8.85 -12.65
CA THR A 24 -5.37 9.74 -13.53
C THR A 24 -6.24 10.45 -14.58
N ARG A 25 -7.45 9.95 -14.83
CA ARG A 25 -8.35 10.44 -15.89
C ARG A 25 -9.64 11.06 -15.38
N GLY A 26 -9.98 10.84 -14.12
CA GLY A 26 -11.21 11.31 -13.50
C GLY A 26 -11.01 11.80 -12.07
N ASP A 27 -12.05 11.68 -11.29
CA ASP A 27 -12.05 11.98 -9.87
C ASP A 27 -12.39 10.73 -9.02
N ILE A 28 -12.44 10.90 -7.70
CA ILE A 28 -12.77 9.82 -6.76
C ILE A 28 -14.26 9.45 -6.75
N PHE A 29 -15.12 10.22 -7.40
CA PHE A 29 -16.56 10.04 -7.43
C PHE A 29 -17.01 9.15 -8.61
N ASP A 30 -16.05 8.62 -9.36
CA ASP A 30 -16.29 7.59 -10.37
C ASP A 30 -16.64 6.26 -9.70
N PRO A 31 -17.78 5.61 -10.02
CA PRO A 31 -18.14 4.30 -9.47
C PRO A 31 -17.08 3.21 -9.69
N ASP A 32 -16.41 3.22 -10.84
CA ASP A 32 -15.36 2.25 -11.15
C ASP A 32 -14.14 2.47 -10.25
N TYR A 33 -13.76 3.74 -10.03
CA TYR A 33 -12.71 4.09 -9.07
C TYR A 33 -13.06 3.60 -7.66
N LEU A 34 -14.28 3.83 -7.20
CA LEU A 34 -14.73 3.40 -5.87
C LEU A 34 -14.73 1.87 -5.72
N SER A 35 -15.02 1.14 -6.80
CA SER A 35 -14.90 -0.32 -6.83
C SER A 35 -13.46 -0.79 -6.70
N VAL A 36 -12.53 -0.15 -7.41
CA VAL A 36 -11.09 -0.41 -7.28
C VAL A 36 -10.59 -0.08 -5.87
N LEU A 37 -10.97 1.07 -5.34
CA LEU A 37 -10.63 1.48 -3.98
C LEU A 37 -11.15 0.48 -2.94
N LYS A 38 -12.38 -0.03 -3.14
CA LYS A 38 -12.94 -1.07 -2.27
C LYS A 38 -12.11 -2.34 -2.30
N ARG A 39 -11.73 -2.79 -3.49
CA ARG A 39 -10.89 -3.99 -3.63
C ARG A 39 -9.54 -3.81 -2.94
N VAL A 40 -8.88 -2.66 -3.11
CA VAL A 40 -7.64 -2.35 -2.39
C VAL A 40 -7.86 -2.36 -0.89
N ASN A 41 -8.95 -1.77 -0.40
CA ASN A 41 -9.31 -1.77 1.01
C ASN A 41 -9.49 -3.19 1.55
N ASP A 42 -10.24 -4.03 0.86
CA ASP A 42 -10.59 -5.38 1.30
C ASP A 42 -9.35 -6.29 1.31
N GLU A 43 -8.50 -6.22 0.28
CA GLU A 43 -7.23 -6.96 0.21
C GLU A 43 -6.26 -6.56 1.34
N LEU A 44 -6.13 -5.26 1.61
CA LEU A 44 -5.30 -4.79 2.71
C LEU A 44 -5.88 -5.17 4.07
N PHE A 45 -7.21 -5.11 4.23
CA PHE A 45 -7.89 -5.51 5.46
C PHE A 45 -7.70 -7.00 5.77
N LEU A 46 -7.63 -7.85 4.74
CA LEU A 46 -7.40 -9.28 4.88
C LEU A 46 -5.91 -9.64 5.02
N THR A 47 -5.01 -8.71 4.72
CA THR A 47 -3.57 -8.95 4.80
C THR A 47 -3.13 -9.17 6.25
N GLU A 48 -2.33 -10.21 6.46
CA GLU A 48 -1.77 -10.53 7.78
C GLU A 48 -0.84 -9.41 8.27
N GLY A 49 -0.96 -9.08 9.54
CA GLY A 49 -0.17 -8.02 10.17
C GLY A 49 -0.79 -6.63 10.09
N VAL A 50 -1.92 -6.46 9.42
CA VAL A 50 -2.67 -5.20 9.43
C VAL A 50 -3.48 -5.08 10.72
N ASP A 51 -3.36 -3.93 11.38
CA ASP A 51 -4.23 -3.57 12.50
C ASP A 51 -5.56 -3.03 11.97
N ARG A 52 -6.48 -3.97 11.77
CA ARG A 52 -7.80 -3.74 11.16
C ARG A 52 -8.63 -2.71 11.92
N ALA A 53 -8.48 -2.66 13.25
CA ALA A 53 -9.25 -1.77 14.10
C ALA A 53 -8.89 -0.29 13.88
N TRP A 54 -7.66 -0.02 13.42
CA TRP A 54 -7.15 1.33 13.20
C TRP A 54 -6.96 1.69 11.73
N MET A 55 -7.30 0.78 10.82
CA MET A 55 -7.29 1.05 9.39
C MET A 55 -8.32 2.12 9.04
N LYS A 56 -7.89 3.11 8.24
CA LYS A 56 -8.75 4.22 7.79
C LYS A 56 -8.73 4.32 6.27
N SER A 57 -9.93 4.35 5.70
CA SER A 57 -10.16 4.58 4.27
C SER A 57 -11.56 5.16 4.10
N LEU A 58 -11.94 5.55 2.89
CA LEU A 58 -13.33 5.93 2.60
C LEU A 58 -14.33 4.80 2.87
N TRP A 59 -13.90 3.53 2.74
CA TRP A 59 -14.73 2.34 3.01
C TRP A 59 -14.72 1.89 4.47
N SER A 60 -13.90 2.53 5.31
CA SER A 60 -13.83 2.18 6.73
C SER A 60 -14.99 2.82 7.51
N PRO A 61 -15.81 2.05 8.25
CA PRO A 61 -16.86 2.60 9.10
C PRO A 61 -16.32 3.51 10.21
N ALA A 62 -15.03 3.43 10.52
CA ALA A 62 -14.37 4.30 11.49
C ALA A 62 -14.18 5.74 10.98
N VAL A 63 -14.25 5.97 9.66
CA VAL A 63 -14.21 7.30 9.07
C VAL A 63 -15.64 7.83 8.98
N ARG A 64 -15.94 8.80 9.83
CA ARG A 64 -17.29 9.31 10.05
C ARG A 64 -17.35 10.83 9.89
N TRP A 65 -18.49 11.30 9.42
CA TRP A 65 -18.86 12.70 9.51
C TRP A 65 -19.67 12.93 10.77
N THR A 66 -19.57 14.13 11.33
CA THR A 66 -20.38 14.58 12.48
C THR A 66 -20.82 16.01 12.23
N GLU A 67 -22.04 16.29 12.56
CA GLU A 67 -22.64 17.63 12.42
C GLU A 67 -23.44 17.97 13.68
N VAL A 68 -23.40 19.22 14.09
CA VAL A 68 -24.21 19.74 15.18
C VAL A 68 -25.46 20.36 14.59
N THR A 69 -26.62 19.84 14.96
CA THR A 69 -27.93 20.36 14.56
C THR A 69 -28.66 20.94 15.77
N GLU A 70 -29.77 21.62 15.54
CA GLU A 70 -30.61 22.12 16.64
C GLU A 70 -31.16 21.00 17.52
N GLU A 71 -31.28 19.78 16.98
CA GLU A 71 -31.76 18.59 17.67
C GLU A 71 -30.64 17.79 18.37
N GLY A 72 -29.37 18.19 18.23
CA GLY A 72 -28.20 17.54 18.81
C GLY A 72 -27.13 17.15 17.82
N PHE A 73 -26.35 16.12 18.15
CA PHE A 73 -25.28 15.59 17.28
C PHE A 73 -25.85 14.56 16.32
N GLN A 74 -25.59 14.76 15.03
CA GLN A 74 -25.82 13.77 13.98
C GLN A 74 -24.50 13.31 13.40
N GLY A 75 -24.44 12.08 12.92
CA GLY A 75 -23.23 11.55 12.30
C GLY A 75 -23.43 10.17 11.72
N GLY A 76 -22.57 9.82 10.77
CA GLY A 76 -22.62 8.55 10.08
C GLY A 76 -21.29 8.21 9.42
N PRO A 77 -21.14 7.02 8.82
CA PRO A 77 -19.97 6.71 8.01
C PRO A 77 -19.92 7.65 6.80
N VAL A 78 -18.70 7.90 6.30
CA VAL A 78 -18.53 8.73 5.10
C VAL A 78 -19.10 8.02 3.87
N MET A 79 -18.78 6.73 3.72
CA MET A 79 -19.41 5.91 2.69
C MET A 79 -20.84 5.54 3.09
N PRO A 80 -21.85 5.80 2.24
CA PRO A 80 -23.22 5.39 2.54
C PRO A 80 -23.33 3.89 2.80
N ASP A 81 -24.13 3.49 3.81
CA ASP A 81 -24.25 2.08 4.25
C ASP A 81 -24.80 1.16 3.13
N ALA A 82 -25.66 1.68 2.25
CA ALA A 82 -26.27 0.94 1.16
C ALA A 82 -25.73 1.38 -0.22
N TYR A 83 -24.44 1.73 -0.30
CA TYR A 83 -23.82 2.18 -1.54
C TYR A 83 -23.97 1.16 -2.67
N GLN A 84 -24.59 1.58 -3.77
CA GLN A 84 -24.80 0.80 -4.99
C GLN A 84 -24.22 1.46 -6.25
N GLY A 85 -23.56 2.61 -6.11
CA GLY A 85 -22.99 3.35 -7.24
C GLY A 85 -23.99 4.23 -7.98
N SER A 86 -25.15 4.51 -7.39
CA SER A 86 -26.13 5.43 -7.97
C SER A 86 -25.64 6.89 -7.90
N ALA A 87 -26.20 7.75 -8.77
CA ALA A 87 -25.87 9.17 -8.74
C ALA A 87 -26.21 9.83 -7.39
N SER A 88 -27.25 9.35 -6.71
CA SER A 88 -27.62 9.80 -5.36
C SER A 88 -26.58 9.39 -4.31
N ASP A 89 -26.03 8.17 -4.41
CA ASP A 89 -25.00 7.68 -3.48
C ASP A 89 -23.69 8.49 -3.63
N ILE A 90 -23.34 8.80 -4.87
CA ILE A 90 -22.17 9.62 -5.19
C ILE A 90 -22.32 11.03 -4.61
N GLU A 91 -23.49 11.64 -4.78
CA GLU A 91 -23.74 12.98 -4.24
C GLU A 91 -23.76 12.95 -2.70
N GLN A 92 -24.33 11.93 -2.08
CA GLN A 92 -24.30 11.74 -0.64
C GLN A 92 -22.85 11.54 -0.14
N LEU A 93 -22.04 10.74 -0.84
CA LEU A 93 -20.64 10.58 -0.54
C LEU A 93 -19.88 11.91 -0.58
N ARG A 94 -20.13 12.73 -1.63
CA ARG A 94 -19.51 14.06 -1.77
C ARG A 94 -19.83 14.96 -0.59
N GLN A 95 -21.09 15.00 -0.17
CA GLN A 95 -21.53 15.77 0.98
C GLN A 95 -20.90 15.25 2.28
N ASN A 96 -20.86 13.94 2.48
CA ASN A 96 -20.28 13.31 3.65
C ASN A 96 -18.77 13.58 3.76
N ILE A 97 -18.01 13.53 2.64
CA ILE A 97 -16.59 13.87 2.61
C ILE A 97 -16.35 15.32 3.08
N ASN A 98 -17.16 16.25 2.59
CA ASN A 98 -17.04 17.65 2.98
C ASN A 98 -17.41 17.86 4.46
N ARG A 99 -18.49 17.24 4.95
CA ARG A 99 -18.89 17.29 6.38
C ARG A 99 -17.86 16.65 7.30
N ALA A 100 -17.22 15.57 6.86
CA ALA A 100 -16.19 14.91 7.64
C ALA A 100 -14.87 15.69 7.72
N GLY A 101 -14.67 16.71 6.87
CA GLY A 101 -13.45 17.50 6.84
C GLY A 101 -12.20 16.70 6.50
N ILE A 102 -12.33 15.62 5.70
CA ILE A 102 -11.23 14.71 5.36
C ILE A 102 -10.50 15.08 4.07
N VAL A 103 -10.91 16.15 3.41
CA VAL A 103 -10.20 16.73 2.27
C VAL A 103 -8.85 17.28 2.74
N GLY A 104 -7.78 16.97 2.03
CA GLY A 104 -6.40 17.26 2.41
C GLY A 104 -5.78 16.23 3.38
N SER A 105 -6.55 15.23 3.86
CA SER A 105 -6.03 14.17 4.73
C SER A 105 -6.23 12.76 4.15
N LEU A 106 -7.46 12.31 3.97
CA LEU A 106 -7.79 11.03 3.32
C LEU A 106 -8.18 11.20 1.85
N VAL A 107 -8.63 12.37 1.47
CA VAL A 107 -8.99 12.73 0.09
C VAL A 107 -8.11 13.90 -0.33
N ALA A 108 -7.54 13.82 -1.53
CA ALA A 108 -6.75 14.93 -2.09
C ALA A 108 -7.62 16.16 -2.39
N SER A 109 -7.03 17.34 -2.33
CA SER A 109 -7.75 18.61 -2.55
C SER A 109 -8.29 18.77 -3.97
N ASP A 110 -7.71 18.05 -4.92
CA ASP A 110 -8.14 18.00 -6.32
C ASP A 110 -9.16 16.88 -6.60
N PHE A 111 -9.53 16.12 -5.57
CA PHE A 111 -10.43 14.97 -5.64
C PHE A 111 -9.99 13.86 -6.63
N LYS A 112 -8.72 13.80 -7.00
CA LYS A 112 -8.21 12.77 -7.92
C LYS A 112 -7.70 11.52 -7.22
N SER A 113 -7.45 11.59 -5.93
CA SER A 113 -6.94 10.46 -5.18
C SER A 113 -7.53 10.37 -3.77
N SER A 114 -7.52 9.16 -3.23
CA SER A 114 -7.80 8.91 -1.83
C SER A 114 -6.73 8.03 -1.21
N MET A 115 -6.55 8.20 0.10
CA MET A 115 -5.51 7.53 0.86
C MET A 115 -6.12 6.54 1.85
N LEU A 116 -5.51 5.35 1.91
CA LEU A 116 -5.73 4.38 2.97
C LEU A 116 -4.59 4.49 3.97
N ILE A 117 -4.90 4.58 5.24
CA ILE A 117 -3.93 4.49 6.34
C ILE A 117 -4.02 3.09 6.90
N VAL A 118 -2.93 2.35 6.79
CA VAL A 118 -2.84 0.93 7.14
C VAL A 118 -1.80 0.76 8.24
N PRO A 119 -2.20 0.83 9.52
CA PRO A 119 -1.32 0.55 10.62
C PRO A 119 -0.94 -0.93 10.66
N LEU A 120 0.30 -1.23 11.01
CA LEU A 120 0.81 -2.58 11.08
C LEU A 120 1.08 -2.98 12.53
N LEU A 121 0.76 -4.23 12.83
CA LEU A 121 1.12 -4.88 14.09
C LEU A 121 2.60 -5.27 14.06
N ASP A 122 3.25 -5.25 15.22
CA ASP A 122 4.63 -5.72 15.34
C ASP A 122 4.76 -7.24 15.16
N LYS A 123 3.66 -7.96 15.42
CA LYS A 123 3.59 -9.41 15.33
C LYS A 123 2.39 -9.83 14.51
N ALA A 124 2.56 -10.87 13.73
CA ALA A 124 1.48 -11.51 12.99
C ALA A 124 0.45 -12.10 13.96
N SER A 125 -0.83 -11.77 13.76
CA SER A 125 -1.91 -12.14 14.69
C SER A 125 -2.10 -13.64 14.82
N VAL A 126 -1.80 -14.42 13.78
CA VAL A 126 -2.00 -15.88 13.74
C VAL A 126 -0.79 -16.61 14.31
N THR A 127 0.41 -16.20 13.96
CA THR A 127 1.64 -16.94 14.30
C THR A 127 2.37 -16.41 15.53
N GLY A 128 2.04 -15.18 15.98
CA GLY A 128 2.74 -14.49 17.07
C GLY A 128 4.19 -14.11 16.75
N LYS A 129 4.67 -14.43 15.54
CA LYS A 129 6.02 -14.09 15.07
C LYS A 129 6.11 -12.61 14.68
N PRO A 130 7.31 -12.02 14.71
CA PRO A 130 7.52 -10.68 14.15
C PRO A 130 7.00 -10.61 12.72
N LEU A 131 6.36 -9.48 12.36
CA LEU A 131 5.86 -9.27 11.00
C LEU A 131 7.02 -9.25 10.00
N ASN A 132 6.90 -10.04 8.94
CA ASN A 132 7.85 -10.03 7.85
C ASN A 132 7.52 -8.89 6.88
N TYR A 133 8.27 -7.78 6.98
CA TYR A 133 8.06 -6.60 6.14
C TYR A 133 8.35 -6.86 4.64
N HIS A 134 9.23 -7.80 4.34
CA HIS A 134 9.51 -8.18 2.95
C HIS A 134 8.29 -8.85 2.30
N ASP A 135 7.71 -9.87 2.95
CA ASP A 135 6.51 -10.55 2.45
C ASP A 135 5.32 -9.59 2.34
N PHE A 136 5.18 -8.68 3.32
CA PHE A 136 4.16 -7.64 3.29
C PHE A 136 4.36 -6.68 2.10
N SER A 137 5.59 -6.22 1.88
CA SER A 137 5.94 -5.35 0.74
C SER A 137 5.66 -6.02 -0.59
N GLN A 138 6.04 -7.30 -0.74
CA GLN A 138 5.79 -8.06 -1.97
C GLN A 138 4.28 -8.23 -2.27
N ARG A 139 3.47 -8.48 -1.25
CA ARG A 139 2.01 -8.56 -1.41
C ARG A 139 1.41 -7.24 -1.90
N ILE A 140 1.84 -6.12 -1.33
CA ILE A 140 1.38 -4.80 -1.77
C ILE A 140 1.82 -4.50 -3.20
N GLU A 141 3.06 -4.87 -3.57
CA GLU A 141 3.54 -4.68 -4.95
C GLU A 141 2.78 -5.57 -5.95
N ALA A 142 2.46 -6.78 -5.57
CA ALA A 142 1.62 -7.67 -6.40
C ALA A 142 0.23 -7.08 -6.61
N LEU A 143 -0.40 -6.58 -5.55
CA LEU A 143 -1.69 -5.90 -5.61
C LEU A 143 -1.64 -4.65 -6.49
N ARG A 144 -0.58 -3.81 -6.32
CA ARG A 144 -0.36 -2.63 -7.15
C ARG A 144 -0.25 -2.98 -8.62
N SER A 145 0.64 -3.94 -8.95
CA SER A 145 0.87 -4.36 -10.32
C SER A 145 -0.38 -4.94 -10.97
N GLN A 146 -1.18 -5.71 -10.22
CA GLN A 146 -2.42 -6.28 -10.72
C GLN A 146 -3.43 -5.18 -11.07
N ILE A 147 -3.64 -4.20 -10.20
CA ILE A 147 -4.62 -3.13 -10.41
C ILE A 147 -4.17 -2.18 -11.54
N GLU A 148 -2.88 -1.83 -11.57
CA GLU A 148 -2.33 -0.98 -12.63
C GLU A 148 -2.40 -1.68 -14.00
N PHE A 149 -2.17 -3.01 -14.06
CA PHE A 149 -2.30 -3.81 -15.27
C PHE A 149 -3.75 -3.93 -15.74
N GLU A 150 -4.69 -4.20 -14.84
CA GLU A 150 -6.12 -4.27 -15.17
C GLU A 150 -6.65 -2.91 -15.67
N GLY A 151 -6.23 -1.81 -15.02
CA GLY A 151 -6.55 -0.46 -15.48
C GLY A 151 -5.97 -0.12 -16.86
N ALA A 152 -4.87 -0.75 -17.26
CA ALA A 152 -4.28 -0.60 -18.58
C ALA A 152 -4.96 -1.48 -19.64
N SER A 153 -5.39 -2.70 -19.30
CA SER A 153 -5.95 -3.68 -20.22
C SER A 153 -7.38 -3.35 -20.70
N HIS A 154 -8.14 -2.57 -19.94
CA HIS A 154 -9.47 -2.10 -20.35
C HIS A 154 -9.43 -1.07 -21.47
N GLN A 155 -8.25 -0.63 -21.91
CA GLN A 155 -8.08 0.39 -22.96
C GLN A 155 -6.97 0.02 -23.95
N ALA A 156 -7.13 -1.12 -24.61
CA ALA A 156 -6.26 -1.53 -25.74
C ALA A 156 -6.46 -0.56 -26.94
N GLY A 157 -5.86 0.61 -26.89
CA GLY A 157 -5.96 1.61 -27.98
C GLY A 157 -5.08 2.85 -27.79
N GLU A 158 -4.63 3.16 -26.59
CA GLU A 158 -3.72 4.29 -26.35
C GLU A 158 -2.52 3.83 -25.50
N GLU A 159 -1.32 4.04 -26.00
CA GLU A 159 -0.08 3.94 -25.24
C GLU A 159 -0.13 4.98 -24.09
N GLY A 160 -0.64 4.58 -22.94
CA GLY A 160 -0.80 5.48 -21.79
C GLY A 160 -0.84 4.73 -20.49
N THR A 161 -0.28 5.32 -19.48
CA THR A 161 -0.36 4.99 -18.06
C THR A 161 -1.78 4.52 -17.71
N GLY A 162 -1.92 3.38 -17.02
CA GLY A 162 -3.23 2.86 -16.62
C GLY A 162 -4.08 3.92 -15.91
N GLN A 163 -5.40 3.77 -15.99
CA GLN A 163 -6.35 4.74 -15.42
C GLN A 163 -6.13 4.95 -13.91
N TYR A 164 -5.68 3.89 -13.21
CA TYR A 164 -5.44 3.94 -11.78
C TYR A 164 -3.96 3.78 -11.48
N LYS A 165 -3.46 4.58 -10.53
CA LYS A 165 -2.09 4.54 -10.08
C LYS A 165 -2.06 4.37 -8.56
N ILE A 166 -1.29 3.38 -8.09
CA ILE A 166 -1.15 3.12 -6.66
C ILE A 166 0.23 3.55 -6.20
N ARG A 167 0.26 4.38 -5.16
CA ARG A 167 1.50 4.82 -4.50
C ARG A 167 1.52 4.33 -3.07
N VAL A 168 2.60 3.71 -2.67
CA VAL A 168 2.76 3.14 -1.33
C VAL A 168 3.92 3.84 -0.63
N ILE A 169 3.65 4.33 0.58
CA ILE A 169 4.63 5.01 1.41
C ILE A 169 4.55 4.41 2.83
N GLY A 170 5.69 4.07 3.41
CA GLY A 170 5.76 3.58 4.79
C GLY A 170 7.04 2.84 5.08
N PHE A 171 7.35 2.70 6.38
CA PHE A 171 8.58 2.05 6.83
C PHE A 171 8.67 0.59 6.35
N ALA A 172 7.58 -0.15 6.44
CA ALA A 172 7.54 -1.55 5.99
C ALA A 172 7.85 -1.70 4.49
N LYS A 173 7.36 -0.76 3.65
CA LYS A 173 7.68 -0.73 2.22
C LYS A 173 9.15 -0.42 1.98
N LEU A 174 9.70 0.58 2.69
CA LEU A 174 11.11 0.94 2.58
C LEU A 174 12.04 -0.23 2.94
N ILE A 175 11.74 -0.95 4.02
CA ILE A 175 12.52 -2.13 4.43
C ILE A 175 12.41 -3.25 3.40
N GLY A 176 11.22 -3.48 2.84
CA GLY A 176 11.04 -4.48 1.78
C GLY A 176 11.91 -4.15 0.57
N ASP A 177 11.86 -2.93 0.06
CA ASP A 177 12.65 -2.47 -1.08
C ASP A 177 14.17 -2.53 -0.83
N LEU A 178 14.59 -2.24 0.42
CA LEU A 178 15.99 -2.35 0.83
C LEU A 178 16.47 -3.82 0.79
N ILE A 179 15.64 -4.75 1.26
CA ILE A 179 15.96 -6.19 1.23
C ILE A 179 16.06 -6.67 -0.22
N ASP A 180 15.11 -6.29 -1.09
CA ASP A 180 15.13 -6.64 -2.50
C ASP A 180 16.39 -6.11 -3.20
N GLY A 181 16.75 -4.85 -2.92
CA GLY A 181 18.00 -4.25 -3.40
C GLY A 181 19.24 -4.99 -2.92
N LEU A 182 19.28 -5.40 -1.66
CA LEU A 182 20.39 -6.16 -1.10
C LEU A 182 20.54 -7.53 -1.77
N ILE A 183 19.43 -8.25 -1.98
CA ILE A 183 19.43 -9.55 -2.67
C ILE A 183 19.98 -9.37 -4.09
N GLN A 184 19.55 -8.33 -4.80
CA GLN A 184 20.03 -8.03 -6.14
C GLN A 184 21.54 -7.76 -6.18
N VAL A 185 22.06 -6.98 -5.24
CA VAL A 185 23.51 -6.71 -5.12
C VAL A 185 24.29 -7.99 -4.86
N ILE A 186 23.83 -8.86 -3.96
CA ILE A 186 24.47 -10.15 -3.66
C ILE A 186 24.49 -11.04 -4.91
N LEU A 187 23.40 -11.07 -5.68
CA LEU A 187 23.31 -11.86 -6.91
C LEU A 187 24.29 -11.38 -7.97
N PHE A 188 24.39 -10.07 -8.19
CA PHE A 188 25.38 -9.49 -9.11
C PHE A 188 26.81 -9.73 -8.64
N PHE A 189 27.07 -9.64 -7.34
CA PHE A 189 28.37 -9.95 -6.78
C PHE A 189 28.74 -11.43 -7.01
N ALA A 190 27.82 -12.34 -6.74
CA ALA A 190 28.02 -13.77 -7.00
C ALA A 190 28.29 -14.05 -8.49
N LEU A 191 27.57 -13.37 -9.39
CA LEU A 191 27.81 -13.48 -10.84
C LEU A 191 29.19 -12.97 -11.24
N ALA A 192 29.63 -11.84 -10.67
CA ALA A 192 30.96 -11.29 -10.92
C ALA A 192 32.08 -12.23 -10.46
N VAL A 193 31.93 -12.81 -9.24
CA VAL A 193 32.86 -13.82 -8.71
C VAL A 193 32.87 -15.05 -9.60
N ALA A 194 31.71 -15.56 -10.01
CA ALA A 194 31.62 -16.73 -10.90
C ALA A 194 32.30 -16.47 -12.25
N THR A 195 32.11 -15.28 -12.83
CA THR A 195 32.74 -14.89 -14.09
C THR A 195 34.27 -14.79 -13.94
N SER A 196 34.75 -14.20 -12.83
CA SER A 196 36.17 -14.12 -12.54
C SER A 196 36.80 -15.51 -12.38
N LEU A 197 36.13 -16.38 -11.63
CA LEU A 197 36.54 -17.80 -11.50
C LEU A 197 36.61 -18.52 -12.85
N LEU A 198 35.63 -18.30 -13.70
CA LEU A 198 35.59 -18.90 -15.04
C LEU A 198 36.78 -18.45 -15.88
N ILE A 199 37.09 -17.16 -15.89
CA ILE A 199 38.24 -16.61 -16.65
C ILE A 199 39.54 -17.16 -16.11
N ILE A 200 39.75 -17.20 -14.82
CA ILE A 200 40.96 -17.75 -14.18
C ILE A 200 41.08 -19.22 -14.50
N PHE A 201 40.00 -19.98 -14.42
CA PHE A 201 39.98 -21.41 -14.77
C PHE A 201 40.34 -21.67 -16.23
N LEU A 202 39.77 -20.89 -17.16
CA LEU A 202 40.09 -21.02 -18.59
C LEU A 202 41.56 -20.70 -18.87
N TYR A 203 42.14 -19.73 -18.16
CA TYR A 203 43.53 -19.33 -18.33
C TYR A 203 44.51 -20.35 -17.72
N THR A 204 44.24 -20.78 -16.48
CA THR A 204 45.15 -21.68 -15.74
C THR A 204 44.93 -23.17 -16.05
N ARG A 205 43.76 -23.56 -16.54
CA ARG A 205 43.31 -24.95 -16.74
C ARG A 205 43.52 -25.85 -15.53
N CYS A 206 43.63 -25.27 -14.31
CA CYS A 206 43.91 -25.97 -13.07
C CYS A 206 42.94 -25.54 -11.97
N VAL A 207 42.08 -26.47 -11.52
CA VAL A 207 41.08 -26.21 -10.46
C VAL A 207 41.74 -25.81 -9.14
N ARG A 208 42.90 -26.41 -8.81
CA ARG A 208 43.63 -26.09 -7.57
C ARG A 208 44.13 -24.65 -7.54
N SER A 209 44.68 -24.17 -8.66
CA SER A 209 45.15 -22.77 -8.75
C SER A 209 43.98 -21.77 -8.68
N THR A 210 42.85 -22.10 -9.27
CA THR A 210 41.64 -21.24 -9.24
C THR A 210 41.09 -21.13 -7.83
N LEU A 211 41.04 -22.24 -7.07
CA LEU A 211 40.58 -22.23 -5.67
C LEU A 211 41.49 -21.47 -4.74
N LEU A 212 42.83 -21.53 -4.94
CA LEU A 212 43.84 -20.83 -4.12
C LEU A 212 43.82 -19.31 -4.33
N VAL A 213 43.36 -18.81 -5.47
CA VAL A 213 43.30 -17.34 -5.74
C VAL A 213 42.06 -16.70 -5.15
N VAL A 214 40.99 -17.47 -4.87
CA VAL A 214 39.68 -16.94 -4.40
C VAL A 214 39.45 -17.18 -2.92
N GLY A 215 40.18 -18.10 -2.28
CA GLY A 215 40.16 -18.35 -0.83
C GLY A 215 41.22 -17.55 -0.12
#